data_64fc815b1affaeb7b305b305bfd0d8d5
#
_entry.id   64fc815b1affaeb7b305b305bfd0d8d5
#
_cell.length_a   1.000
_cell.length_b   1.000
_cell.length_c   1.000
_cell.angle_alpha   90.00
_cell.angle_beta   90.00
_cell.angle_gamma   90.00
#
_symmetry.space_group_name_H-M   'P 1'
#
loop_
_entity.id
_entity.type
_entity.pdbx_description
1 polymer ?
#
loop_
_entity_poly.entity_id
_entity_poly.type
_entity_poly.pdbx_seq_one_letter_code
_entity_poly.pdbx_strand_id
1 'polypeptide(L)'
;MLYKYPFFVIHFLFMKHIIDIDTWERRDNYGFFRTFLNSWYSVTTEIDCTEASVAAKQSKHSFFLYYLYAVLRSANEVNELRYRIDKDGQVVFHDRVDIISPIAVPGKTFYTVRIPYHEDFKRFYTEAYALITNIPEDGDPYGAEKTLMQQGDYDVVHLSAVPKMYFTSTTYTVAEAGNGCSHPLMTVGKVVSCGERLVFPLSIYVNHAFVD
;
A
#
# COMPACT_ATOMS: atom_id res chain seq x y z
N MET A 1 4.31 41.16 -10.10
CA MET A 1 4.16 40.95 -8.65
C MET A 1 3.41 39.65 -8.46
N LEU A 2 4.16 38.53 -8.35
CA LEU A 2 3.62 37.16 -8.32
C LEU A 2 3.49 36.74 -6.85
N TYR A 3 2.26 36.55 -6.39
CA TYR A 3 1.98 36.00 -5.08
C TYR A 3 2.33 34.50 -5.08
N LYS A 4 3.46 34.15 -4.45
CA LYS A 4 3.76 32.78 -4.01
C LYS A 4 2.91 32.48 -2.79
N TYR A 5 1.88 31.64 -2.95
CA TYR A 5 1.23 31.01 -1.82
C TYR A 5 2.10 29.85 -1.35
N PRO A 6 2.57 29.83 -0.08
CA PRO A 6 3.16 28.65 0.47
C PRO A 6 2.03 27.63 0.68
N PHE A 7 2.10 26.51 -0.02
CA PHE A 7 1.32 25.33 0.35
C PHE A 7 1.81 24.89 1.74
N PHE A 8 1.10 25.30 2.77
CA PHE A 8 1.18 24.65 4.07
C PHE A 8 0.55 23.26 3.89
N VAL A 9 1.36 22.26 3.63
CA VAL A 9 0.99 20.87 3.82
C VAL A 9 0.87 20.70 5.34
N ILE A 10 -0.36 20.80 5.86
CA ILE A 10 -0.66 20.38 7.22
C ILE A 10 -0.45 18.85 7.20
N HIS A 11 0.74 18.42 7.55
CA HIS A 11 0.96 17.05 7.97
C HIS A 11 0.11 16.88 9.22
N PHE A 12 -1.09 16.31 9.06
CA PHE A 12 -1.74 15.65 10.17
C PHE A 12 -0.74 14.61 10.65
N LEU A 13 -0.17 14.84 11.82
CA LEU A 13 0.64 13.86 12.53
C LEU A 13 -0.29 12.66 12.80
N PHE A 14 -0.23 11.67 11.92
CA PHE A 14 -0.88 10.39 12.20
C PHE A 14 -0.20 9.81 13.41
N MET A 15 -1.00 9.42 14.38
CA MET A 15 -0.44 8.94 15.62
C MET A 15 0.03 7.50 15.42
N LYS A 16 1.26 7.29 15.80
CA LYS A 16 1.89 5.99 15.98
C LYS A 16 1.81 5.64 17.44
N HIS A 17 1.30 4.47 17.75
CA HIS A 17 1.18 3.95 19.12
C HIS A 17 2.17 2.81 19.31
N ILE A 18 3.06 2.92 20.29
CA ILE A 18 3.93 1.81 20.69
C ILE A 18 3.06 0.77 21.40
N ILE A 19 3.18 -0.49 20.98
CA ILE A 19 2.46 -1.61 21.57
C ILE A 19 3.24 -2.17 22.75
N ASP A 20 2.60 -2.21 23.90
CA ASP A 20 3.09 -2.96 25.04
C ASP A 20 2.88 -4.46 24.80
N ILE A 21 3.96 -5.16 24.46
CA ILE A 21 3.93 -6.58 24.10
C ILE A 21 3.40 -7.45 25.23
N ASP A 22 3.67 -7.09 26.50
CA ASP A 22 3.30 -7.92 27.65
C ASP A 22 1.78 -7.98 27.84
N THR A 23 1.07 -6.94 27.41
CA THR A 23 -0.40 -6.83 27.52
C THR A 23 -1.12 -7.02 26.20
N TRP A 24 -0.37 -7.15 25.09
CA TRP A 24 -0.96 -7.27 23.75
C TRP A 24 -1.62 -8.64 23.53
N GLU A 25 -2.84 -8.62 23.01
CA GLU A 25 -3.61 -9.86 22.73
C GLU A 25 -2.91 -10.82 21.77
N ARG A 26 -2.04 -10.29 20.87
CA ARG A 26 -1.27 -11.09 19.90
C ARG A 26 0.14 -11.46 20.39
N ARG A 27 0.46 -11.21 21.66
CA ARG A 27 1.80 -11.47 22.23
C ARG A 27 2.35 -12.85 21.87
N ASP A 28 1.54 -13.88 22.03
CA ASP A 28 1.99 -15.26 21.84
C ASP A 28 2.24 -15.57 20.36
N ASN A 29 1.34 -15.14 19.45
CA ASN A 29 1.54 -15.26 18.01
C ASN A 29 2.79 -14.49 17.57
N TYR A 30 2.90 -13.23 17.98
CA TYR A 30 4.08 -12.41 17.69
C TYR A 30 5.36 -13.06 18.22
N GLY A 31 5.37 -13.51 19.48
CA GLY A 31 6.49 -14.17 20.12
C GLY A 31 6.95 -15.43 19.40
N PHE A 32 6.00 -16.23 18.90
CA PHE A 32 6.27 -17.45 18.14
C PHE A 32 6.80 -17.15 16.73
N PHE A 33 6.06 -16.39 15.92
CA PHE A 33 6.41 -16.18 14.52
C PHE A 33 7.65 -15.30 14.31
N ARG A 34 7.97 -14.39 15.24
CA ARG A 34 9.22 -13.61 15.15
C ARG A 34 10.50 -14.44 15.24
N THR A 35 10.41 -15.70 15.69
CA THR A 35 11.56 -16.62 15.77
C THR A 35 11.88 -17.29 14.45
N PHE A 36 10.98 -17.21 13.47
CA PHE A 36 11.16 -17.82 12.15
C PHE A 36 12.13 -16.98 11.31
N LEU A 37 12.96 -17.64 10.54
CA LEU A 37 13.83 -16.99 9.55
C LEU A 37 13.00 -16.19 8.53
N ASN A 38 11.85 -16.75 8.15
CA ASN A 38 10.88 -16.09 7.29
C ASN A 38 9.46 -16.37 7.80
N SER A 39 8.85 -15.36 8.39
CA SER A 39 7.46 -15.41 8.88
C SER A 39 6.45 -14.83 7.88
N TRP A 40 6.86 -14.62 6.65
CA TRP A 40 6.00 -14.07 5.61
C TRP A 40 5.29 -15.16 4.81
N TYR A 41 4.04 -14.90 4.48
CA TYR A 41 3.24 -15.74 3.58
C TYR A 41 2.39 -14.90 2.64
N SER A 42 1.92 -15.50 1.56
CA SER A 42 1.01 -14.84 0.63
C SER A 42 -0.27 -15.64 0.45
N VAL A 43 -1.35 -14.89 0.27
CA VAL A 43 -2.64 -15.41 -0.19
C VAL A 43 -2.98 -14.73 -1.50
N THR A 44 -3.40 -15.52 -2.50
CA THR A 44 -3.89 -14.99 -3.77
C THR A 44 -5.36 -15.39 -3.94
N THR A 45 -6.19 -14.42 -4.26
CA THR A 45 -7.62 -14.63 -4.50
C THR A 45 -8.10 -13.84 -5.72
N GLU A 46 -9.24 -14.22 -6.27
CA GLU A 46 -9.91 -13.45 -7.32
C GLU A 46 -10.84 -12.43 -6.68
N ILE A 47 -10.78 -11.20 -7.15
CA ILE A 47 -11.65 -10.10 -6.76
C ILE A 47 -12.60 -9.80 -7.91
N ASP A 48 -13.92 -9.85 -7.63
CA ASP A 48 -14.93 -9.36 -8.55
C ASP A 48 -14.87 -7.84 -8.61
N CYS A 49 -14.57 -7.32 -9.79
CA CYS A 49 -14.44 -5.88 -10.04
C CYS A 49 -15.47 -5.36 -11.06
N THR A 50 -16.51 -6.12 -11.33
CA THR A 50 -17.53 -5.80 -12.34
C THR A 50 -18.14 -4.43 -12.11
N GLU A 51 -18.72 -4.21 -10.93
CA GLU A 51 -19.36 -2.94 -10.58
C GLU A 51 -18.36 -1.77 -10.53
N ALA A 52 -17.19 -1.98 -9.95
CA ALA A 52 -16.15 -0.97 -9.87
C ALA A 52 -15.64 -0.55 -11.26
N SER A 53 -15.51 -1.51 -12.18
CA SER A 53 -15.13 -1.25 -13.57
C SER A 53 -16.18 -0.43 -14.31
N VAL A 54 -17.47 -0.76 -14.13
CA VAL A 54 -18.59 -0.02 -14.71
C VAL A 54 -18.63 1.41 -14.14
N ALA A 55 -18.54 1.56 -12.83
CA ALA A 55 -18.55 2.87 -12.18
C ALA A 55 -17.39 3.77 -12.62
N ALA A 56 -16.18 3.21 -12.72
CA ALA A 56 -15.01 3.93 -13.21
C ALA A 56 -15.21 4.42 -14.66
N LYS A 57 -15.75 3.56 -15.54
CA LYS A 57 -16.03 3.90 -16.92
C LYS A 57 -17.10 4.99 -17.07
N GLN A 58 -18.19 4.89 -16.30
CA GLN A 58 -19.30 5.86 -16.33
C GLN A 58 -18.85 7.24 -15.84
N SER A 59 -18.05 7.29 -14.77
CA SER A 59 -17.50 8.54 -14.22
C SER A 59 -16.27 9.06 -14.98
N LYS A 60 -15.77 8.33 -15.99
CA LYS A 60 -14.53 8.63 -16.71
C LYS A 60 -13.31 8.74 -15.78
N HIS A 61 -13.32 7.97 -14.71
CA HIS A 61 -12.22 7.89 -13.76
C HIS A 61 -11.26 6.75 -14.12
N SER A 62 -10.03 6.84 -13.63
CA SER A 62 -9.05 5.77 -13.72
C SER A 62 -9.50 4.56 -12.89
N PHE A 63 -9.69 3.41 -13.53
CA PHE A 63 -10.00 2.17 -12.82
C PHE A 63 -8.87 1.75 -11.86
N PHE A 64 -7.61 2.05 -12.22
CA PHE A 64 -6.47 1.87 -11.33
C PHE A 64 -6.68 2.59 -10.00
N LEU A 65 -7.09 3.85 -10.01
CA LEU A 65 -7.32 4.61 -8.78
C LEU A 65 -8.55 4.14 -7.99
N TYR A 66 -9.54 3.52 -8.67
CA TYR A 66 -10.67 2.90 -7.98
C TYR A 66 -10.23 1.72 -7.11
N TYR A 67 -9.52 0.74 -7.70
CA TYR A 67 -9.10 -0.41 -6.90
C TYR A 67 -7.97 -0.06 -5.92
N LEU A 68 -7.10 0.91 -6.26
CA LEU A 68 -6.10 1.42 -5.33
C LEU A 68 -6.76 1.98 -4.06
N TYR A 69 -7.82 2.77 -4.24
CA TYR A 69 -8.63 3.30 -3.13
C TYR A 69 -9.28 2.18 -2.31
N ALA A 70 -9.90 1.21 -2.97
CA ALA A 70 -10.57 0.10 -2.29
C ALA A 70 -9.58 -0.71 -1.43
N VAL A 71 -8.41 -1.03 -1.98
CA VAL A 71 -7.35 -1.74 -1.26
C VAL A 71 -6.84 -0.91 -0.08
N LEU A 72 -6.55 0.37 -0.29
CA LEU A 72 -6.05 1.25 0.76
C LEU A 72 -7.08 1.47 1.87
N ARG A 73 -8.36 1.63 1.52
CA ARG A 73 -9.45 1.71 2.47
C ARG A 73 -9.55 0.44 3.30
N SER A 74 -9.56 -0.73 2.66
CA SER A 74 -9.60 -2.02 3.37
C SER A 74 -8.39 -2.19 4.31
N ALA A 75 -7.19 -1.76 3.88
CA ALA A 75 -6.00 -1.79 4.73
C ALA A 75 -6.15 -0.89 5.97
N ASN A 76 -6.88 0.22 5.87
CA ASN A 76 -7.18 1.11 6.99
C ASN A 76 -8.35 0.65 7.86
N GLU A 77 -9.18 -0.28 7.39
CA GLU A 77 -10.27 -0.90 8.14
C GLU A 77 -9.82 -2.16 8.91
N VAL A 78 -8.70 -2.80 8.50
CA VAL A 78 -8.16 -4.03 9.11
C VAL A 78 -6.96 -3.66 10.00
N ASN A 79 -7.09 -3.85 11.30
CA ASN A 79 -6.06 -3.47 12.28
C ASN A 79 -4.73 -4.19 12.02
N GLU A 80 -4.78 -5.47 11.71
CA GLU A 80 -3.61 -6.34 11.49
C GLU A 80 -2.71 -5.83 10.36
N LEU A 81 -3.28 -5.14 9.39
CA LEU A 81 -2.54 -4.54 8.27
C LEU A 81 -1.86 -3.20 8.62
N ARG A 82 -2.07 -2.70 9.85
CA ARG A 82 -1.50 -1.43 10.34
C ARG A 82 -0.42 -1.57 11.40
N TYR A 83 -0.16 -2.79 11.89
CA TYR A 83 1.00 -3.06 12.76
C TYR A 83 2.30 -3.03 11.98
N ARG A 84 3.35 -2.48 12.60
CA ARG A 84 4.71 -2.41 12.04
C ARG A 84 5.75 -2.73 13.11
N ILE A 85 6.93 -3.11 12.65
CA ILE A 85 8.15 -3.02 13.44
C ILE A 85 8.84 -1.74 12.98
N ASP A 86 9.08 -0.80 13.86
CA ASP A 86 9.75 0.45 13.52
C ASP A 86 11.29 0.28 13.50
N LYS A 87 11.99 1.37 13.15
CA LYS A 87 13.46 1.39 13.09
C LYS A 87 14.16 1.03 14.42
N ASP A 88 13.47 1.19 15.53
CA ASP A 88 13.99 0.89 16.87
C ASP A 88 13.64 -0.55 17.31
N GLY A 89 13.01 -1.33 16.42
CA GLY A 89 12.61 -2.72 16.65
C GLY A 89 11.36 -2.85 17.53
N GLN A 90 10.63 -1.75 17.74
CA GLN A 90 9.40 -1.74 18.54
C GLN A 90 8.20 -2.09 17.65
N VAL A 91 7.25 -2.83 18.21
CA VAL A 91 5.95 -3.02 17.57
C VAL A 91 5.13 -1.76 17.74
N VAL A 92 4.65 -1.22 16.63
CA VAL A 92 3.84 -0.01 16.60
C VAL A 92 2.56 -0.25 15.81
N PHE A 93 1.52 0.50 16.16
CA PHE A 93 0.25 0.55 15.45
C PHE A 93 0.06 1.95 14.88
N HIS A 94 -0.27 2.02 13.60
CA HIS A 94 -0.59 3.27 12.94
C HIS A 94 -2.09 3.47 12.85
N ASP A 95 -2.59 4.64 13.28
CA ASP A 95 -4.02 4.99 13.15
C ASP A 95 -4.46 4.99 11.68
N ARG A 96 -3.51 5.32 10.80
CA ARG A 96 -3.71 5.33 9.35
C ARG A 96 -2.44 4.97 8.62
N VAL A 97 -2.61 4.31 7.48
CA VAL A 97 -1.53 4.02 6.53
C VAL A 97 -1.84 4.61 5.16
N ASP A 98 -0.81 5.04 4.45
CA ASP A 98 -0.87 5.46 3.06
C ASP A 98 -0.55 4.28 2.12
N ILE A 99 -0.50 4.53 0.81
CA ILE A 99 -0.10 3.51 -0.16
C ILE A 99 1.06 4.01 -1.00
N ILE A 100 2.05 3.13 -1.25
CA ILE A 100 3.08 3.35 -2.26
C ILE A 100 2.78 2.43 -3.44
N SER A 101 2.82 3.00 -4.64
CA SER A 101 2.64 2.23 -5.87
C SER A 101 3.67 2.63 -6.93
N PRO A 102 4.26 1.66 -7.65
CA PRO A 102 5.09 1.94 -8.81
C PRO A 102 4.21 2.38 -9.97
N ILE A 103 4.49 3.57 -10.50
CA ILE A 103 3.79 4.17 -11.62
C ILE A 103 4.68 4.16 -12.86
N ALA A 104 4.22 3.52 -13.93
CA ALA A 104 4.95 3.48 -15.19
C ALA A 104 5.03 4.88 -15.82
N VAL A 105 6.22 5.26 -16.25
CA VAL A 105 6.48 6.55 -16.93
C VAL A 105 7.03 6.27 -18.32
N PRO A 106 6.48 6.88 -19.40
CA PRO A 106 6.96 6.68 -20.75
C PRO A 106 8.46 6.95 -20.88
N GLY A 107 9.19 6.03 -21.53
CA GLY A 107 10.63 6.16 -21.71
C GLY A 107 11.50 5.87 -20.48
N LYS A 108 10.89 5.53 -19.35
CA LYS A 108 11.56 5.15 -18.10
C LYS A 108 11.00 3.83 -17.58
N THR A 109 11.53 3.31 -16.47
CA THR A 109 11.02 2.09 -15.86
C THR A 109 9.71 2.35 -15.11
N PHE A 110 9.79 2.93 -13.94
CA PHE A 110 8.67 3.37 -13.11
C PHE A 110 9.19 4.34 -12.03
N TYR A 111 8.26 5.03 -11.40
CA TYR A 111 8.53 5.84 -10.21
C TYR A 111 7.65 5.33 -9.07
N THR A 112 8.19 5.20 -7.87
CA THR A 112 7.39 4.92 -6.69
C THR A 112 6.72 6.20 -6.21
N VAL A 113 5.40 6.16 -6.07
CA VAL A 113 4.60 7.31 -5.65
C VAL A 113 3.86 6.96 -4.37
N ARG A 114 4.08 7.76 -3.31
CA ARG A 114 3.27 7.70 -2.09
C ARG A 114 2.00 8.49 -2.29
N ILE A 115 0.86 7.84 -2.07
CA ILE A 115 -0.47 8.40 -2.21
C ILE A 115 -1.14 8.39 -0.84
N PRO A 116 -1.51 9.57 -0.29
CA PRO A 116 -2.16 9.66 1.01
C PRO A 116 -3.56 9.04 1.02
N TYR A 117 -3.91 8.43 2.14
CA TYR A 117 -5.28 7.97 2.37
C TYR A 117 -6.20 9.14 2.72
N HIS A 118 -7.40 9.12 2.17
CA HIS A 118 -8.51 9.96 2.57
C HIS A 118 -9.77 9.10 2.64
N GLU A 119 -10.62 9.32 3.63
CA GLU A 119 -11.92 8.63 3.72
C GLU A 119 -12.84 8.98 2.57
N ASP A 120 -12.80 10.26 2.13
CA ASP A 120 -13.56 10.74 0.98
C ASP A 120 -12.87 10.36 -0.33
N PHE A 121 -13.56 9.54 -1.14
CA PHE A 121 -13.06 9.08 -2.43
C PHE A 121 -12.72 10.22 -3.40
N LYS A 122 -13.52 11.27 -3.44
CA LYS A 122 -13.30 12.39 -4.36
C LYS A 122 -12.00 13.14 -4.04
N ARG A 123 -11.74 13.35 -2.75
CA ARG A 123 -10.50 13.96 -2.27
C ARG A 123 -9.31 13.06 -2.59
N PHE A 124 -9.41 11.76 -2.23
CA PHE A 124 -8.38 10.78 -2.58
C PHE A 124 -8.08 10.79 -4.08
N TYR A 125 -9.12 10.66 -4.91
CA TYR A 125 -8.96 10.59 -6.36
C TYR A 125 -8.28 11.82 -6.93
N THR A 126 -8.70 13.01 -6.50
CA THR A 126 -8.14 14.29 -6.99
C THR A 126 -6.65 14.40 -6.68
N GLU A 127 -6.26 14.09 -5.45
CA GLU A 127 -4.86 14.15 -5.02
C GLU A 127 -4.02 13.04 -5.68
N ALA A 128 -4.51 11.80 -5.65
CA ALA A 128 -3.84 10.67 -6.28
C ALA A 128 -3.62 10.88 -7.78
N TYR A 129 -4.64 11.39 -8.49
CA TYR A 129 -4.53 11.70 -9.91
C TYR A 129 -3.47 12.76 -10.18
N ALA A 130 -3.44 13.82 -9.38
CA ALA A 130 -2.43 14.86 -9.51
C ALA A 130 -1.01 14.32 -9.26
N LEU A 131 -0.83 13.47 -8.25
CA LEU A 131 0.46 12.87 -7.92
C LEU A 131 0.99 11.97 -9.03
N ILE A 132 0.15 11.12 -9.63
CA ILE A 132 0.58 10.17 -10.66
C ILE A 132 0.73 10.80 -12.06
N THR A 133 0.09 11.96 -12.32
CA THR A 133 0.18 12.65 -13.61
C THR A 133 1.26 13.73 -13.66
N ASN A 134 1.73 14.20 -12.52
CA ASN A 134 2.75 15.26 -12.44
C ASN A 134 4.08 14.74 -11.85
N ILE A 135 4.47 13.54 -12.22
CA ILE A 135 5.77 12.96 -11.80
C ILE A 135 6.89 13.77 -12.48
N PRO A 136 7.84 14.34 -11.72
CA PRO A 136 8.95 15.11 -12.29
C PRO A 136 9.83 14.25 -13.22
N GLU A 137 10.20 14.79 -14.37
CA GLU A 137 11.04 14.07 -15.34
C GLU A 137 12.44 13.74 -14.79
N ASP A 138 12.98 14.59 -13.93
CA ASP A 138 14.29 14.48 -13.27
C ASP A 138 14.19 13.94 -11.83
N GLY A 139 13.00 13.49 -11.41
CA GLY A 139 12.76 12.95 -10.08
C GLY A 139 13.54 11.66 -9.82
N ASP A 140 13.75 11.34 -8.54
CA ASP A 140 14.29 10.05 -8.12
C ASP A 140 13.21 8.96 -8.26
N PRO A 141 13.40 7.91 -9.08
CA PRO A 141 12.42 6.84 -9.25
C PRO A 141 12.04 6.12 -7.96
N TYR A 142 12.94 6.12 -6.99
CA TYR A 142 12.76 5.47 -5.70
C TYR A 142 12.65 6.46 -4.52
N GLY A 143 12.32 7.72 -4.81
CA GLY A 143 12.30 8.78 -3.80
C GLY A 143 11.34 8.51 -2.65
N ALA A 144 10.14 7.98 -2.93
CA ALA A 144 9.18 7.60 -1.92
C ALA A 144 9.71 6.49 -1.00
N GLU A 145 10.35 5.46 -1.57
CA GLU A 145 10.95 4.35 -0.82
C GLU A 145 12.12 4.81 0.04
N LYS A 146 13.00 5.64 -0.52
CA LYS A 146 14.15 6.18 0.24
C LYS A 146 13.70 7.04 1.41
N THR A 147 12.65 7.84 1.21
CA THR A 147 12.05 8.64 2.28
C THR A 147 11.48 7.75 3.38
N LEU A 148 10.73 6.70 3.00
CA LEU A 148 10.17 5.72 3.92
C LEU A 148 11.26 5.04 4.76
N MET A 149 12.34 4.57 4.10
CA MET A 149 13.48 3.94 4.78
C MET A 149 14.19 4.90 5.74
N GLN A 150 14.35 6.17 5.37
CA GLN A 150 14.97 7.18 6.23
C GLN A 150 14.12 7.51 7.46
N GLN A 151 12.81 7.59 7.30
CA GLN A 151 11.87 7.82 8.40
C GLN A 151 11.78 6.59 9.33
N GLY A 152 11.78 5.39 8.75
CA GLY A 152 11.77 4.13 9.48
C GLY A 152 10.45 3.81 10.18
N ASP A 153 9.36 4.48 9.81
CA ASP A 153 8.03 4.27 10.40
C ASP A 153 7.16 3.29 9.60
N TYR A 154 7.44 3.14 8.31
CA TYR A 154 6.76 2.21 7.39
C TYR A 154 5.22 2.28 7.41
N ASP A 155 4.68 3.48 7.61
CA ASP A 155 3.24 3.80 7.69
C ASP A 155 2.52 3.72 6.33
N VAL A 156 2.84 2.70 5.56
CA VAL A 156 2.30 2.45 4.22
C VAL A 156 1.93 0.99 4.01
N VAL A 157 1.12 0.74 3.00
CA VAL A 157 1.03 -0.54 2.29
C VAL A 157 1.59 -0.36 0.87
N HIS A 158 2.15 -1.40 0.28
CA HIS A 158 2.61 -1.37 -1.10
C HIS A 158 1.62 -2.07 -2.02
N LEU A 159 1.33 -1.47 -3.17
CA LEU A 159 0.54 -2.11 -4.20
C LEU A 159 1.18 -1.95 -5.57
N SER A 160 1.54 -3.07 -6.19
CA SER A 160 1.99 -3.14 -7.57
C SER A 160 0.85 -3.57 -8.49
N ALA A 161 0.78 -2.99 -9.69
CA ALA A 161 -0.13 -3.42 -10.74
C ALA A 161 0.65 -4.09 -11.87
N VAL A 162 0.24 -5.30 -12.26
CA VAL A 162 0.78 -6.04 -13.41
C VAL A 162 -0.33 -6.34 -14.41
N PRO A 163 -0.87 -5.31 -15.09
CA PRO A 163 -2.13 -5.41 -15.84
C PRO A 163 -2.06 -6.28 -17.08
N LYS A 164 -0.90 -6.79 -17.46
CA LYS A 164 -0.71 -7.69 -18.60
C LYS A 164 -0.66 -9.17 -18.20
N MET A 165 -0.58 -9.47 -16.90
CA MET A 165 -0.41 -10.83 -16.41
C MET A 165 -1.55 -11.22 -15.46
N TYR A 166 -2.21 -12.33 -15.78
CA TYR A 166 -3.09 -13.02 -14.85
C TYR A 166 -2.27 -14.08 -14.12
N PHE A 167 -2.27 -14.07 -12.81
CA PHE A 167 -1.46 -14.97 -12.00
C PHE A 167 -2.30 -15.69 -10.94
N THR A 168 -1.84 -16.84 -10.51
CA THR A 168 -2.46 -17.63 -9.43
C THR A 168 -1.67 -17.57 -8.11
N SER A 169 -0.44 -17.09 -8.19
CA SER A 169 0.42 -16.84 -7.03
C SER A 169 1.52 -15.84 -7.41
N THR A 170 2.07 -15.18 -6.41
CA THR A 170 3.24 -14.30 -6.56
C THR A 170 4.22 -14.53 -5.42
N THR A 171 5.49 -14.23 -5.69
CA THR A 171 6.53 -14.09 -4.68
C THR A 171 7.01 -12.66 -4.65
N TYR A 172 7.53 -12.22 -3.51
CA TYR A 172 7.96 -10.85 -3.31
C TYR A 172 9.43 -10.79 -2.91
N THR A 173 10.11 -9.75 -3.36
CA THR A 173 11.39 -9.36 -2.82
C THR A 173 11.15 -8.58 -1.53
N VAL A 174 11.77 -9.03 -0.46
CA VAL A 174 11.74 -8.32 0.83
C VAL A 174 13.15 -7.85 1.09
N ALA A 175 13.30 -6.60 1.53
CA ALA A 175 14.59 -6.11 1.97
C ALA A 175 15.07 -6.99 3.13
N GLU A 176 16.38 -7.30 3.17
CA GLU A 176 16.96 -8.09 4.23
C GLU A 176 16.58 -7.50 5.58
N ALA A 177 16.16 -8.34 6.51
CA ALA A 177 15.56 -7.96 7.77
C ALA A 177 16.57 -7.25 8.70
N GLY A 178 16.90 -6.04 8.33
CA GLY A 178 17.36 -5.05 9.28
C GLY A 178 16.13 -4.26 9.70
N ASN A 179 15.58 -4.60 10.83
CA ASN A 179 14.64 -3.78 11.59
C ASN A 179 13.65 -2.96 10.74
N GLY A 180 12.45 -3.49 10.50
CA GLY A 180 11.34 -2.65 10.10
C GLY A 180 10.56 -2.98 8.84
N CYS A 181 10.99 -3.88 7.97
CA CYS A 181 10.16 -4.26 6.81
C CYS A 181 9.01 -5.19 7.26
N SER A 182 7.89 -4.61 7.66
CA SER A 182 6.71 -5.35 8.13
C SER A 182 5.42 -4.90 7.43
N HIS A 183 5.52 -3.94 6.51
CA HIS A 183 4.37 -3.42 5.78
C HIS A 183 3.89 -4.42 4.71
N PRO A 184 2.56 -4.57 4.54
CA PRO A 184 1.99 -5.46 3.54
C PRO A 184 2.40 -5.09 2.12
N LEU A 185 2.71 -6.13 1.31
CA LEU A 185 2.96 -6.00 -0.13
C LEU A 185 1.81 -6.64 -0.88
N MET A 186 1.26 -5.95 -1.86
CA MET A 186 0.10 -6.40 -2.60
C MET A 186 0.34 -6.29 -4.10
N THR A 187 -0.26 -7.18 -4.88
CA THR A 187 -0.17 -7.15 -6.34
C THR A 187 -1.53 -7.42 -6.95
N VAL A 188 -1.94 -6.54 -7.85
CA VAL A 188 -3.14 -6.70 -8.68
C VAL A 188 -2.72 -7.12 -10.08
N GLY A 189 -3.35 -8.18 -10.59
CA GLY A 189 -3.08 -8.69 -11.92
C GLY A 189 -4.03 -8.18 -13.00
N LYS A 190 -3.99 -8.88 -14.15
CA LYS A 190 -4.83 -8.57 -15.30
C LYS A 190 -6.29 -8.83 -15.00
N VAL A 191 -7.16 -7.90 -15.38
CA VAL A 191 -8.61 -8.10 -15.42
C VAL A 191 -8.97 -9.07 -16.57
N VAL A 192 -9.77 -10.06 -16.26
CA VAL A 192 -10.30 -11.01 -17.24
C VAL A 192 -11.80 -11.19 -17.05
N SER A 193 -12.50 -11.65 -18.12
CA SER A 193 -13.91 -12.04 -18.04
C SER A 193 -14.02 -13.45 -17.48
N CYS A 194 -14.91 -13.65 -16.51
CA CYS A 194 -15.27 -14.93 -15.96
C CYS A 194 -16.82 -15.04 -15.99
N GLY A 195 -17.35 -15.59 -17.08
CA GLY A 195 -18.76 -15.49 -17.37
C GLY A 195 -19.21 -14.04 -17.53
N GLU A 196 -20.20 -13.63 -16.75
CA GLU A 196 -20.72 -12.25 -16.75
C GLU A 196 -19.92 -11.30 -15.83
N ARG A 197 -18.93 -11.81 -15.09
CA ARG A 197 -18.12 -11.04 -14.15
C ARG A 197 -16.80 -10.62 -14.77
N LEU A 198 -16.28 -9.50 -14.30
CA LEU A 198 -14.89 -9.09 -14.48
C LEU A 198 -14.15 -9.37 -13.18
N VAL A 199 -13.04 -10.10 -13.26
CA VAL A 199 -12.24 -10.45 -12.08
C VAL A 199 -10.77 -10.14 -12.32
N PHE A 200 -10.05 -9.86 -11.24
CA PHE A 200 -8.59 -9.81 -11.25
C PHE A 200 -8.01 -10.58 -10.06
N PRO A 201 -6.81 -11.16 -10.18
CA PRO A 201 -6.13 -11.74 -9.05
C PRO A 201 -5.54 -10.63 -8.17
N LEU A 202 -5.77 -10.73 -6.86
CA LEU A 202 -5.11 -9.94 -5.82
C LEU A 202 -4.27 -10.88 -4.98
N SER A 203 -2.97 -10.63 -4.91
CA SER A 203 -2.08 -11.27 -3.96
C SER A 203 -1.75 -10.33 -2.82
N ILE A 204 -1.83 -10.83 -1.60
CA ILE A 204 -1.48 -10.11 -0.37
C ILE A 204 -0.37 -10.89 0.30
N TYR A 205 0.76 -10.24 0.56
CA TYR A 205 1.93 -10.79 1.23
C TYR A 205 2.14 -10.08 2.55
N VAL A 206 2.06 -10.81 3.64
CA VAL A 206 2.00 -10.29 5.00
C VAL A 206 2.88 -11.07 5.95
N ASN A 207 3.26 -10.43 7.05
CA ASN A 207 4.00 -11.08 8.12
C ASN A 207 3.03 -11.78 9.09
N HIS A 208 3.19 -13.10 9.26
CA HIS A 208 2.33 -13.92 10.12
C HIS A 208 2.44 -13.56 11.62
N ALA A 209 3.44 -12.81 12.02
CA ALA A 209 3.48 -12.25 13.37
C ALA A 209 2.35 -11.24 13.63
N PHE A 210 1.79 -10.63 12.58
CA PHE A 210 0.74 -9.62 12.66
C PHE A 210 -0.59 -10.08 12.06
N VAL A 211 -0.57 -10.93 11.05
CA VAL A 211 -1.76 -11.33 10.26
C VAL A 211 -1.91 -12.85 10.30
N ASP A 212 -3.14 -13.32 10.51
CA ASP A 212 -3.53 -14.74 10.46
C ASP A 212 -4.32 -15.05 9.19
#